data_382637944ced8cf9cb5961d345ee9b3a
#
_entry.id   382637944ced8cf9cb5961d345ee9b3a
#
_cell.length_a   1.000
_cell.length_b   1.000
_cell.length_c   1.000
_cell.angle_alpha   90.00
_cell.angle_beta   90.00
_cell.angle_gamma   90.00
#
_symmetry.space_group_name_H-M   'P 1'
#
loop_
_entity.id
_entity.type
_entity.pdbx_description
1 polymer ?
#
loop_
_entity_poly.entity_id
_entity_poly.type
_entity_poly.pdbx_seq_one_letter_code
_entity_poly.pdbx_strand_id
1 'polypeptide(L)'
;MRHITKKEPIPEFLAFLEKGAHVNWEEIRDGKKYPDLYRKCRDQILIEEQDCISGYTEMPLDSEGNIHIDHFKKKGMSWKPDQTFNWDNFIVDSRDSGYGACYKDKHINSKTDYEKLINPVEEDPHDYFTYLSNGRIVPKKGLGEFGLAKAQFTLDSFNLQCEYLNSKRLSVMKTVEPYLSAFTRVEILKILSSNGFTSVIEYVCESES
;
A
#
# COMPACT_ATOMS: atom_id res chain seq x y z
N MET A 1 -2.72 -5.91 -2.41
CA MET A 1 -2.52 -5.16 -1.13
C MET A 1 -2.04 -6.15 -0.10
N ARG A 2 -0.95 -5.84 0.62
CA ARG A 2 -0.41 -6.68 1.69
C ARG A 2 -0.29 -5.88 2.98
N HIS A 3 -0.12 -6.57 4.11
CA HIS A 3 0.13 -5.93 5.41
C HIS A 3 1.45 -5.16 5.40
N ILE A 4 1.46 -3.98 6.02
CA ILE A 4 2.63 -3.12 6.16
C ILE A 4 2.99 -3.04 7.65
N THR A 5 4.10 -3.65 8.02
CA THR A 5 4.63 -3.51 9.37
C THR A 5 5.42 -2.22 9.47
N LYS A 6 4.90 -1.27 10.22
CA LYS A 6 5.57 0.01 10.46
C LYS A 6 6.82 -0.17 11.32
N LYS A 7 7.85 0.61 11.03
CA LYS A 7 9.05 0.76 11.86
C LYS A 7 9.03 2.07 12.61
N GLU A 8 9.92 2.20 13.58
CA GLU A 8 10.12 3.48 14.27
C GLU A 8 10.46 4.59 13.26
N PRO A 9 9.86 5.78 13.39
CA PRO A 9 10.20 6.91 12.55
C PRO A 9 11.70 7.26 12.61
N ILE A 10 12.25 7.81 11.51
CA ILE A 10 13.63 8.28 11.51
C ILE A 10 13.88 9.32 12.60
N PRO A 11 15.10 9.37 13.20
CA PRO A 11 15.42 10.33 14.25
C PRO A 11 15.16 11.79 13.86
N GLU A 12 15.40 12.14 12.61
CA GLU A 12 15.16 13.49 12.09
C GLU A 12 13.67 13.88 12.09
N PHE A 13 12.77 12.91 11.88
CA PHE A 13 11.33 13.14 11.95
C PHE A 13 10.88 13.28 13.40
N LEU A 14 11.40 12.47 14.32
CA LEU A 14 11.13 12.61 15.75
C LEU A 14 11.61 13.98 16.28
N ALA A 15 12.83 14.38 15.92
CA ALA A 15 13.37 15.69 16.28
C ALA A 15 12.58 16.86 15.65
N PHE A 16 11.97 16.65 14.48
CA PHE A 16 11.02 17.61 13.91
C PHE A 16 9.77 17.73 14.77
N LEU A 17 9.17 16.64 15.20
CA LEU A 17 7.96 16.62 16.04
C LEU A 17 8.19 17.30 17.41
N GLU A 18 9.35 17.08 18.02
CA GLU A 18 9.72 17.66 19.32
C GLU A 18 9.81 19.19 19.30
N LYS A 19 10.12 19.80 18.16
CA LYS A 19 10.20 21.25 18.00
C LYS A 19 8.86 21.98 18.17
N GLY A 20 7.76 21.26 18.16
CA GLY A 20 6.44 21.71 18.66
C GLY A 20 5.75 22.84 17.88
N ALA A 21 6.36 23.48 16.92
CA ALA A 21 5.79 24.60 16.16
C ALA A 21 5.16 24.09 14.83
N HIS A 22 4.06 23.38 14.95
CA HIS A 22 3.64 22.60 13.81
C HIS A 22 2.59 23.28 13.00
N VAL A 23 2.96 23.38 12.08
CA VAL A 23 3.01 23.73 10.76
C VAL A 23 2.25 22.75 9.89
N ASN A 24 2.14 23.02 8.65
CA ASN A 24 1.45 22.15 7.72
C ASN A 24 2.43 21.15 7.10
N TRP A 25 1.92 20.08 6.55
CA TRP A 25 2.69 19.05 5.87
C TRP A 25 3.55 19.59 4.72
N GLU A 26 3.10 20.66 4.08
CA GLU A 26 3.77 21.31 2.94
C GLU A 26 5.16 21.81 3.29
N GLU A 27 5.42 22.20 4.55
CA GLU A 27 6.75 22.63 4.98
C GLU A 27 7.80 21.51 4.92
N ILE A 28 7.39 20.28 5.21
CA ILE A 28 8.26 19.11 5.06
C ILE A 28 8.38 18.75 3.58
N ARG A 29 7.26 18.68 2.87
CA ARG A 29 7.20 18.25 1.47
C ARG A 29 7.99 19.18 0.55
N ASP A 30 7.87 20.48 0.72
CA ASP A 30 8.48 21.46 -0.17
C ASP A 30 9.97 21.72 0.14
N GLY A 31 10.50 21.11 1.21
CA GLY A 31 11.92 21.08 1.55
C GLY A 31 12.57 22.41 1.91
N LYS A 32 11.82 23.53 1.94
CA LYS A 32 12.37 24.87 2.20
C LYS A 32 12.95 25.00 3.61
N LYS A 33 12.25 24.48 4.61
CA LYS A 33 12.64 24.59 6.02
C LYS A 33 13.35 23.35 6.54
N TYR A 34 12.99 22.20 5.98
CA TYR A 34 13.51 20.89 6.34
C TYR A 34 13.98 20.16 5.09
N PRO A 35 15.14 20.56 4.53
CA PRO A 35 15.66 19.92 3.33
C PRO A 35 15.86 18.44 3.56
N ASP A 36 15.49 17.64 2.58
CA ASP A 36 15.59 16.19 2.58
C ASP A 36 14.72 15.41 3.58
N LEU A 37 14.06 16.05 4.55
CA LEU A 37 13.28 15.32 5.56
C LEU A 37 12.16 14.50 4.92
N TYR A 38 11.39 15.09 3.99
CA TYR A 38 10.36 14.38 3.25
C TYR A 38 10.93 13.16 2.50
N ARG A 39 12.04 13.36 1.79
CA ARG A 39 12.69 12.30 1.02
C ARG A 39 13.15 11.17 1.94
N LYS A 40 13.80 11.49 3.06
CA LYS A 40 14.25 10.48 4.03
C LYS A 40 13.09 9.68 4.63
N CYS A 41 11.98 10.34 4.99
CA CYS A 41 10.77 9.65 5.47
C CYS A 41 10.21 8.72 4.39
N ARG A 42 10.07 9.23 3.17
CA ARG A 42 9.57 8.47 2.03
C ARG A 42 10.44 7.24 1.74
N ASP A 43 11.74 7.42 1.71
CA ASP A 43 12.69 6.38 1.36
C ASP A 43 12.74 5.28 2.46
N GLN A 44 12.66 5.63 3.74
CA GLN A 44 12.52 4.64 4.80
C GLN A 44 11.24 3.81 4.64
N ILE A 45 10.09 4.46 4.45
CA ILE A 45 8.81 3.76 4.28
C ILE A 45 8.88 2.85 3.05
N LEU A 46 9.36 3.37 1.92
CA LEU A 46 9.43 2.62 0.68
C LEU A 46 10.34 1.40 0.78
N ILE A 47 11.56 1.59 1.31
CA ILE A 47 12.60 0.55 1.29
C ILE A 47 12.44 -0.44 2.43
N GLU A 48 12.21 0.06 3.65
CA GLU A 48 12.29 -0.76 4.85
C GLU A 48 10.93 -1.29 5.34
N GLU A 49 9.82 -0.65 4.96
CA GLU A 49 8.47 -1.07 5.36
C GLU A 49 7.68 -1.68 4.20
N GLN A 50 7.96 -1.27 2.96
CA GLN A 50 7.20 -1.66 1.79
C GLN A 50 8.00 -2.45 0.72
N ASP A 51 9.29 -2.77 0.94
CA ASP A 51 10.13 -3.55 0.02
C ASP A 51 10.10 -3.02 -1.42
N CYS A 52 10.12 -1.70 -1.59
CA CYS A 52 10.04 -1.00 -2.88
C CYS A 52 8.78 -1.30 -3.70
N ILE A 53 7.66 -1.60 -3.05
CA ILE A 53 6.37 -1.77 -3.73
C ILE A 53 5.30 -0.82 -3.17
N SER A 54 4.29 -0.54 -3.97
CA SER A 54 3.12 0.26 -3.55
C SER A 54 2.40 -0.40 -2.38
N GLY A 55 2.08 0.36 -1.34
CA GLY A 55 1.33 -0.14 -0.19
C GLY A 55 -0.10 -0.56 -0.52
N TYR A 56 -0.66 -0.09 -1.64
CA TYR A 56 -2.02 -0.42 -2.05
C TYR A 56 -2.11 -1.42 -3.19
N THR A 57 -1.29 -1.26 -4.21
CA THR A 57 -1.39 -2.06 -5.44
C THR A 57 -0.36 -3.19 -5.52
N GLU A 58 0.68 -3.14 -4.72
CA GLU A 58 1.89 -3.98 -4.76
C GLU A 58 2.69 -3.85 -6.07
N MET A 59 2.44 -2.84 -6.87
CA MET A 59 3.30 -2.55 -8.03
C MET A 59 4.70 -2.13 -7.58
N PRO A 60 5.76 -2.54 -8.29
CA PRO A 60 7.10 -2.04 -8.03
C PRO A 60 7.15 -0.51 -8.12
N LEU A 61 7.85 0.10 -7.18
CA LEU A 61 8.07 1.54 -7.12
C LEU A 61 9.57 1.84 -7.16
N ASP A 62 9.94 2.86 -7.93
CA ASP A 62 11.29 3.40 -7.97
C ASP A 62 11.35 4.65 -7.08
N SER A 63 12.37 4.75 -6.21
CA SER A 63 12.58 5.92 -5.35
C SER A 63 12.76 7.23 -6.11
N GLU A 64 13.29 7.16 -7.33
CA GLU A 64 13.42 8.31 -8.25
C GLU A 64 12.19 8.51 -9.13
N GLY A 65 11.21 7.60 -9.02
CA GLY A 65 9.98 7.63 -9.80
C GLY A 65 8.95 8.63 -9.31
N ASN A 66 7.82 8.65 -9.98
CA ASN A 66 6.67 9.50 -9.63
C ASN A 66 5.88 8.91 -8.46
N ILE A 67 6.45 9.00 -7.25
CA ILE A 67 5.90 8.47 -6.00
C ILE A 67 5.70 9.56 -4.95
N HIS A 68 4.91 9.25 -3.92
CA HIS A 68 4.69 10.17 -2.80
C HIS A 68 4.30 9.42 -1.52
N ILE A 69 4.43 10.09 -0.38
CA ILE A 69 3.80 9.67 0.87
C ILE A 69 2.32 10.06 0.77
N ASP A 70 1.46 9.05 0.77
CA ASP A 70 0.03 9.20 0.98
C ASP A 70 -0.29 9.22 2.48
N HIS A 71 -1.28 10.00 2.87
CA HIS A 71 -1.92 9.89 4.18
C HIS A 71 -3.15 8.99 4.03
N PHE A 72 -3.09 7.77 4.56
CA PHE A 72 -4.24 6.86 4.48
C PHE A 72 -5.53 7.56 4.91
N LYS A 73 -5.54 8.16 6.09
CA LYS A 73 -6.56 9.11 6.56
C LYS A 73 -6.20 10.51 6.06
N LYS A 74 -6.85 10.94 4.99
CA LYS A 74 -6.57 12.18 4.26
C LYS A 74 -6.45 13.40 5.17
N LYS A 75 -5.43 14.22 4.93
CA LYS A 75 -5.23 15.50 5.63
C LYS A 75 -6.43 16.44 5.46
N GLY A 76 -6.61 17.35 6.40
CA GLY A 76 -7.64 18.40 6.33
C GLY A 76 -9.05 17.95 6.73
N MET A 77 -9.24 16.69 7.12
CA MET A 77 -10.53 16.17 7.59
C MET A 77 -10.76 16.34 9.11
N SER A 78 -9.94 17.15 9.78
CA SER A 78 -10.06 17.45 11.23
C SER A 78 -10.14 16.20 12.11
N TRP A 79 -9.24 15.24 11.89
CA TRP A 79 -9.14 14.02 12.70
C TRP A 79 -8.84 14.33 14.16
N LYS A 80 -9.30 13.47 15.06
CA LYS A 80 -8.99 13.53 16.49
C LYS A 80 -8.55 12.15 16.97
N PRO A 81 -7.26 11.93 17.35
CA PRO A 81 -6.15 12.89 17.20
C PRO A 81 -5.83 13.24 15.74
N ASP A 82 -5.11 14.33 15.51
CA ASP A 82 -4.68 14.75 14.17
C ASP A 82 -3.78 13.68 13.52
N GLN A 83 -4.04 13.37 12.26
CA GLN A 83 -3.36 12.32 11.50
C GLN A 83 -2.27 12.87 10.57
N THR A 84 -2.05 14.19 10.56
CA THR A 84 -1.13 14.85 9.61
C THR A 84 0.33 14.41 9.78
N PHE A 85 0.74 14.15 11.02
CA PHE A 85 2.09 13.72 11.36
C PHE A 85 2.13 12.35 12.06
N ASN A 86 1.06 11.57 11.96
CA ASN A 86 1.04 10.20 12.46
C ASN A 86 1.79 9.28 11.49
N TRP A 87 2.88 8.66 11.94
CA TRP A 87 3.72 7.79 11.13
C TRP A 87 2.95 6.59 10.57
N ASP A 88 2.05 6.02 11.35
CA ASP A 88 1.21 4.89 10.94
C ASP A 88 0.20 5.26 9.85
N ASN A 89 0.00 6.55 9.64
CA ASN A 89 -0.86 7.07 8.58
C ASN A 89 -0.14 7.26 7.23
N PHE A 90 1.18 7.02 7.18
CA PHE A 90 2.01 7.24 6.00
C PHE A 90 2.21 5.95 5.21
N ILE A 91 1.87 5.99 3.93
CA ILE A 91 2.04 4.90 2.99
C ILE A 91 2.62 5.47 1.70
N VAL A 92 3.63 4.82 1.12
CA VAL A 92 4.20 5.27 -0.16
C VAL A 92 3.45 4.60 -1.31
N ASP A 93 3.05 5.41 -2.26
CA ASP A 93 2.36 4.96 -3.47
C ASP A 93 2.77 5.79 -4.71
N SER A 94 2.40 5.29 -5.88
CA SER A 94 2.53 6.03 -7.13
C SER A 94 1.59 7.23 -7.17
N ARG A 95 1.93 8.23 -7.99
CA ARG A 95 1.01 9.35 -8.29
C ARG A 95 0.07 9.05 -9.46
N ASP A 96 -0.13 7.79 -9.79
CA ASP A 96 -1.12 7.41 -10.79
C ASP A 96 -2.53 7.77 -10.32
N SER A 97 -3.30 8.37 -11.20
CA SER A 97 -4.65 8.83 -10.85
C SER A 97 -5.75 7.81 -11.17
N GLY A 98 -5.39 6.71 -11.83
CA GLY A 98 -6.30 5.66 -12.25
C GLY A 98 -6.55 4.59 -11.18
N TYR A 99 -5.67 4.50 -10.18
CA TYR A 99 -5.75 3.53 -9.08
C TYR A 99 -4.93 4.00 -7.87
N GLY A 100 -4.98 3.27 -6.76
CA GLY A 100 -4.19 3.53 -5.56
C GLY A 100 -4.59 4.81 -4.82
N ALA A 101 -3.61 5.46 -4.19
CA ALA A 101 -3.79 6.61 -3.32
C ALA A 101 -4.52 7.77 -3.98
N CYS A 102 -4.07 8.17 -5.17
CA CYS A 102 -4.66 9.31 -5.86
C CYS A 102 -6.10 9.05 -6.34
N TYR A 103 -6.44 7.80 -6.64
CA TYR A 103 -7.82 7.40 -6.93
C TYR A 103 -8.69 7.45 -5.67
N LYS A 104 -8.22 6.87 -4.56
CA LYS A 104 -8.88 6.93 -3.25
C LYS A 104 -9.20 8.37 -2.86
N ASP A 105 -8.24 9.27 -2.96
CA ASP A 105 -8.40 10.67 -2.54
C ASP A 105 -9.45 11.47 -3.32
N LYS A 106 -9.78 11.02 -4.53
CA LYS A 106 -10.87 11.60 -5.32
C LYS A 106 -12.25 11.06 -4.91
N HIS A 107 -12.31 9.83 -4.40
CA HIS A 107 -13.57 9.11 -4.17
C HIS A 107 -13.96 9.08 -2.69
N ILE A 108 -13.01 9.13 -1.76
CA ILE A 108 -13.27 9.12 -0.32
C ILE A 108 -13.30 10.54 0.22
N ASN A 109 -14.47 10.96 0.70
CA ASN A 109 -14.72 12.35 1.13
C ASN A 109 -15.35 12.45 2.53
N SER A 110 -15.65 11.35 3.20
CA SER A 110 -16.19 11.35 4.56
C SER A 110 -15.32 10.53 5.51
N LYS A 111 -15.29 10.88 6.80
CA LYS A 111 -14.56 10.11 7.82
C LYS A 111 -15.12 8.70 7.98
N THR A 112 -16.43 8.55 7.88
CA THR A 112 -17.11 7.26 7.99
C THR A 112 -16.76 6.29 6.86
N ASP A 113 -16.29 6.79 5.72
CA ASP A 113 -15.84 5.93 4.63
C ASP A 113 -14.47 5.30 4.94
N TYR A 114 -13.61 5.97 5.71
CA TYR A 114 -12.34 5.38 6.14
C TYR A 114 -12.53 4.18 7.09
N GLU A 115 -13.62 4.15 7.87
CA GLU A 115 -13.96 3.00 8.72
C GLU A 115 -14.35 1.75 7.92
N LYS A 116 -14.75 1.96 6.65
CA LYS A 116 -15.09 0.89 5.72
C LYS A 116 -13.91 0.43 4.86
N LEU A 117 -12.76 1.11 4.94
CA LEU A 117 -11.56 0.73 4.21
C LEU A 117 -10.71 -0.25 5.03
N ILE A 118 -10.06 -1.18 4.34
CA ILE A 118 -9.00 -1.99 4.92
C ILE A 118 -7.75 -1.13 4.95
N ASN A 119 -7.27 -0.82 6.17
CA ASN A 119 -6.00 -0.14 6.36
C ASN A 119 -4.88 -1.18 6.41
N PRO A 120 -3.95 -1.21 5.45
CA PRO A 120 -2.91 -2.24 5.41
C PRO A 120 -1.89 -2.15 6.54
N VAL A 121 -1.91 -1.07 7.33
CA VAL A 121 -1.10 -0.94 8.55
C VAL A 121 -1.81 -1.54 9.77
N GLU A 122 -3.13 -1.43 9.84
CA GLU A 122 -3.94 -1.87 10.99
C GLU A 122 -4.48 -3.30 10.82
N GLU A 123 -4.65 -3.76 9.57
CA GLU A 123 -5.29 -5.03 9.22
C GLU A 123 -4.47 -5.79 8.17
N ASP A 124 -4.51 -7.10 8.20
CA ASP A 124 -3.89 -7.90 7.14
C ASP A 124 -4.84 -8.07 5.94
N PRO A 125 -4.51 -7.48 4.78
CA PRO A 125 -5.32 -7.62 3.58
C PRO A 125 -5.45 -9.06 3.09
N HIS A 126 -4.52 -9.95 3.45
CA HIS A 126 -4.62 -11.37 3.14
C HIS A 126 -5.85 -12.04 3.76
N ASP A 127 -6.40 -11.49 4.85
CA ASP A 127 -7.63 -12.02 5.46
C ASP A 127 -8.85 -11.73 4.59
N TYR A 128 -8.80 -10.71 3.73
CA TYR A 128 -9.93 -10.20 2.99
C TYR A 128 -9.92 -10.55 1.50
N PHE A 129 -8.73 -10.72 0.89
CA PHE A 129 -8.58 -10.83 -0.55
C PHE A 129 -8.01 -12.16 -1.00
N THR A 130 -8.43 -12.57 -2.20
CA THR A 130 -7.83 -13.66 -2.97
C THR A 130 -7.79 -13.27 -4.45
N TYR A 131 -7.27 -14.16 -5.29
CA TYR A 131 -7.11 -13.88 -6.71
C TYR A 131 -7.83 -14.94 -7.55
N LEU A 132 -8.17 -14.57 -8.78
CA LEU A 132 -8.66 -15.49 -9.82
C LEU A 132 -7.53 -15.71 -10.83
N SER A 133 -7.61 -16.82 -11.58
CA SER A 133 -6.63 -17.19 -12.60
C SER A 133 -6.45 -16.18 -13.74
N ASN A 134 -7.35 -15.22 -13.86
CA ASN A 134 -7.25 -14.09 -14.80
C ASN A 134 -6.58 -12.83 -14.21
N GLY A 135 -5.97 -12.93 -13.01
CA GLY A 135 -5.31 -11.81 -12.32
C GLY A 135 -6.24 -10.87 -11.55
N ARG A 136 -7.54 -11.13 -11.55
CA ARG A 136 -8.49 -10.29 -10.81
C ARG A 136 -8.41 -10.56 -9.32
N ILE A 137 -8.26 -9.50 -8.51
CA ILE A 137 -8.39 -9.55 -7.05
C ILE A 137 -9.88 -9.55 -6.68
N VAL A 138 -10.26 -10.37 -5.72
CA VAL A 138 -11.65 -10.51 -5.26
C VAL A 138 -11.70 -10.71 -3.75
N PRO A 139 -12.84 -10.43 -3.09
CA PRO A 139 -13.03 -10.80 -1.69
C PRO A 139 -12.92 -12.31 -1.50
N LYS A 140 -12.32 -12.75 -0.40
CA LYS A 140 -12.26 -14.17 0.00
C LYS A 140 -13.66 -14.73 0.24
N LYS A 141 -13.84 -16.01 -0.03
CA LYS A 141 -15.02 -16.76 0.41
C LYS A 141 -15.01 -16.91 1.93
N GLY A 142 -16.19 -16.91 2.54
CA GLY A 142 -16.34 -17.11 4.00
C GLY A 142 -16.22 -15.82 4.83
N LEU A 143 -15.97 -14.67 4.23
CA LEU A 143 -16.14 -13.40 4.91
C LEU A 143 -17.63 -13.23 5.28
N GLY A 144 -17.90 -12.83 6.52
CA GLY A 144 -19.25 -12.40 6.90
C GLY A 144 -19.70 -11.17 6.09
N GLU A 145 -20.97 -10.81 6.17
CA GLU A 145 -21.55 -9.69 5.40
C GLU A 145 -20.74 -8.39 5.56
N PHE A 146 -20.33 -8.06 6.78
CA PHE A 146 -19.52 -6.87 7.06
C PHE A 146 -18.14 -6.96 6.40
N GLY A 147 -17.43 -8.09 6.52
CA GLY A 147 -16.12 -8.29 5.90
C GLY A 147 -16.17 -8.25 4.38
N LEU A 148 -17.22 -8.83 3.79
CA LEU A 148 -17.45 -8.78 2.34
C LEU A 148 -17.68 -7.35 1.87
N ALA A 149 -18.53 -6.59 2.56
CA ALA A 149 -18.80 -5.19 2.23
C ALA A 149 -17.53 -4.32 2.35
N LYS A 150 -16.74 -4.52 3.41
CA LYS A 150 -15.47 -3.83 3.65
C LYS A 150 -14.44 -4.14 2.55
N ALA A 151 -14.30 -5.42 2.19
CA ALA A 151 -13.41 -5.84 1.11
C ALA A 151 -13.81 -5.22 -0.22
N GLN A 152 -15.10 -5.31 -0.61
CA GLN A 152 -15.58 -4.74 -1.87
C GLN A 152 -15.42 -3.22 -1.89
N PHE A 153 -15.79 -2.53 -0.81
CA PHE A 153 -15.62 -1.08 -0.71
C PHE A 153 -14.16 -0.65 -0.88
N THR A 154 -13.22 -1.41 -0.31
CA THR A 154 -11.78 -1.16 -0.48
C THR A 154 -11.34 -1.36 -1.94
N LEU A 155 -11.75 -2.46 -2.59
CA LEU A 155 -11.43 -2.70 -4.00
C LEU A 155 -11.90 -1.56 -4.90
N ASP A 156 -13.10 -1.08 -4.67
CA ASP A 156 -13.70 0.00 -5.46
C ASP A 156 -13.03 1.35 -5.17
N SER A 157 -12.75 1.65 -3.89
CA SER A 157 -12.18 2.92 -3.45
C SER A 157 -10.76 3.17 -3.95
N PHE A 158 -9.97 2.12 -4.12
CA PHE A 158 -8.61 2.17 -4.67
C PHE A 158 -8.54 1.76 -6.14
N ASN A 159 -9.66 1.39 -6.77
CA ASN A 159 -9.75 0.83 -8.13
C ASN A 159 -8.78 -0.35 -8.36
N LEU A 160 -8.71 -1.26 -7.38
CA LEU A 160 -7.77 -2.38 -7.44
C LEU A 160 -8.12 -3.44 -8.49
N GLN A 161 -9.34 -3.39 -9.04
CA GLN A 161 -9.81 -4.30 -10.07
C GLN A 161 -9.71 -3.73 -11.49
N CYS A 162 -9.04 -2.59 -11.70
CA CYS A 162 -8.88 -2.03 -13.03
C CYS A 162 -8.11 -2.99 -13.96
N GLU A 163 -8.38 -2.92 -15.24
CA GLU A 163 -7.82 -3.83 -16.25
C GLU A 163 -6.28 -3.82 -16.26
N TYR A 164 -5.68 -2.65 -16.07
CA TYR A 164 -4.24 -2.52 -16.01
C TYR A 164 -3.62 -3.35 -14.87
N LEU A 165 -4.13 -3.23 -13.65
CA LEU A 165 -3.64 -3.99 -12.49
C LEU A 165 -3.93 -5.49 -12.64
N ASN A 166 -5.10 -5.87 -13.18
CA ASN A 166 -5.43 -7.28 -13.43
C ASN A 166 -4.45 -7.90 -14.44
N SER A 167 -4.12 -7.18 -15.52
CA SER A 167 -3.14 -7.63 -16.52
C SER A 167 -1.74 -7.78 -15.92
N LYS A 168 -1.32 -6.87 -15.05
CA LYS A 168 -0.03 -6.98 -14.36
C LYS A 168 0.04 -8.19 -13.44
N ARG A 169 -1.01 -8.43 -12.64
CA ARG A 169 -1.08 -9.64 -11.78
C ARG A 169 -1.08 -10.92 -12.60
N LEU A 170 -1.83 -10.97 -13.69
CA LEU A 170 -1.82 -12.12 -14.60
C LEU A 170 -0.42 -12.38 -15.18
N SER A 171 0.30 -11.32 -15.54
CA SER A 171 1.68 -11.45 -16.01
C SER A 171 2.58 -12.06 -14.93
N VAL A 172 2.45 -11.61 -13.68
CA VAL A 172 3.22 -12.17 -12.55
C VAL A 172 2.85 -13.63 -12.31
N MET A 173 1.56 -14.01 -12.33
CA MET A 173 1.13 -15.41 -12.20
C MET A 173 1.84 -16.31 -13.23
N LYS A 174 1.83 -15.91 -14.49
CA LYS A 174 2.51 -16.64 -15.59
C LYS A 174 4.03 -16.70 -15.39
N THR A 175 4.62 -15.69 -14.76
CA THR A 175 6.06 -15.68 -14.45
C THR A 175 6.38 -16.67 -13.33
N VAL A 176 5.49 -16.90 -12.38
CA VAL A 176 5.67 -17.85 -11.27
C VAL A 176 5.58 -19.31 -11.72
N GLU A 177 4.64 -19.63 -12.62
CA GLU A 177 4.34 -21.01 -13.07
C GLU A 177 5.58 -21.87 -13.37
N PRO A 178 6.60 -21.43 -14.16
CA PRO A 178 7.76 -22.24 -14.46
C PRO A 178 8.64 -22.60 -13.25
N TYR A 179 8.52 -21.87 -12.15
CA TYR A 179 9.34 -22.06 -10.95
C TYR A 179 8.75 -23.08 -9.98
N LEU A 180 7.44 -23.35 -10.06
CA LEU A 180 6.71 -24.18 -9.09
C LEU A 180 7.25 -25.62 -8.98
N SER A 181 7.76 -26.19 -10.07
CA SER A 181 8.30 -27.55 -10.07
C SER A 181 9.74 -27.67 -9.58
N ALA A 182 10.47 -26.55 -9.49
CA ALA A 182 11.92 -26.56 -9.25
C ALA A 182 12.34 -25.86 -7.94
N PHE A 183 11.49 -24.99 -7.40
CA PHE A 183 11.83 -24.14 -6.26
C PHE A 183 10.74 -24.15 -5.19
N THR A 184 11.14 -23.95 -3.94
CA THR A 184 10.23 -23.75 -2.81
C THR A 184 9.58 -22.36 -2.89
N ARG A 185 8.43 -22.18 -2.21
CA ARG A 185 7.77 -20.88 -2.08
C ARG A 185 8.73 -19.76 -1.66
N VAL A 186 9.59 -20.02 -0.67
CA VAL A 186 10.55 -19.03 -0.14
C VAL A 186 11.57 -18.61 -1.19
N GLU A 187 12.08 -19.57 -1.98
CA GLU A 187 13.00 -19.30 -3.07
C GLU A 187 12.32 -18.51 -4.20
N ILE A 188 11.11 -18.88 -4.58
CA ILE A 188 10.33 -18.17 -5.61
C ILE A 188 10.10 -16.72 -5.19
N LEU A 189 9.65 -16.47 -3.96
CA LEU A 189 9.45 -15.12 -3.43
C LEU A 189 10.74 -14.30 -3.47
N LYS A 190 11.87 -14.89 -3.12
CA LYS A 190 13.18 -14.23 -3.19
C LYS A 190 13.62 -13.92 -4.61
N ILE A 191 13.45 -14.86 -5.54
CA ILE A 191 13.82 -14.69 -6.95
C ILE A 191 12.99 -13.61 -7.63
N LEU A 192 11.69 -13.58 -7.34
CA LEU A 192 10.73 -12.73 -8.02
C LEU A 192 10.35 -11.46 -7.23
N SER A 193 11.04 -11.15 -6.12
CA SER A 193 10.74 -9.99 -5.26
C SER A 193 10.67 -8.67 -6.03
N SER A 194 11.54 -8.47 -7.03
CA SER A 194 11.56 -7.26 -7.86
C SER A 194 10.35 -7.08 -8.77
N ASN A 195 9.56 -8.13 -8.99
CA ASN A 195 8.34 -8.04 -9.81
C ASN A 195 7.18 -7.36 -9.08
N GLY A 196 7.29 -7.16 -7.77
CA GLY A 196 6.18 -6.75 -6.92
C GLY A 196 5.10 -7.82 -6.82
N PHE A 197 3.88 -7.42 -6.47
CA PHE A 197 2.72 -8.33 -6.35
C PHE A 197 3.02 -9.58 -5.52
N THR A 198 3.69 -9.41 -4.39
CA THR A 198 4.15 -10.49 -3.52
C THR A 198 3.00 -11.42 -3.12
N SER A 199 1.83 -10.85 -2.79
CA SER A 199 0.65 -11.64 -2.42
C SER A 199 0.08 -12.46 -3.60
N VAL A 200 0.33 -12.05 -4.84
CA VAL A 200 -0.02 -12.85 -6.04
C VAL A 200 0.93 -14.03 -6.20
N ILE A 201 2.23 -13.82 -5.95
CA ILE A 201 3.23 -14.90 -5.99
C ILE A 201 2.89 -15.95 -4.93
N GLU A 202 2.58 -15.50 -3.72
CA GLU A 202 2.15 -16.38 -2.62
C GLU A 202 0.90 -17.20 -2.97
N TYR A 203 -0.12 -16.53 -3.51
CA TYR A 203 -1.35 -17.18 -3.95
C TYR A 203 -1.09 -18.30 -4.97
N VAL A 204 -0.24 -18.06 -5.98
CA VAL A 204 0.08 -19.09 -6.99
C VAL A 204 0.81 -20.26 -6.36
N CYS A 205 1.78 -20.01 -5.47
CA CYS A 205 2.51 -21.07 -4.77
C CYS A 205 1.60 -21.93 -3.87
N GLU A 206 0.55 -21.35 -3.29
CA GLU A 206 -0.41 -22.06 -2.41
C GLU A 206 -1.46 -22.85 -3.21
N SER A 207 -1.82 -22.38 -4.41
CA SER A 207 -2.87 -23.03 -5.22
C SER A 207 -2.44 -24.35 -5.85
N GLU A 208 -1.14 -24.59 -5.95
CA GLU A 208 -0.53 -25.77 -6.59
C GLU A 208 0.03 -26.77 -5.55
N SER A 209 -0.10 -26.44 -4.24
CA SER A 209 0.31 -27.32 -3.13
C SER A 209 -0.85 -28.19 -2.66
#